data_8a8a11d10ed3d182788a7192475a0490
#
_entry.id   8a8a11d10ed3d182788a7192475a0490
#
_cell.length_a   1.000
_cell.length_b   1.000
_cell.length_c   1.000
_cell.angle_alpha   90.00
_cell.angle_beta   90.00
_cell.angle_gamma   90.00
#
_symmetry.space_group_name_H-M   'P 1'
#
loop_
_entity.id
_entity.type
_entity.pdbx_description
1 polymer ?
#
loop_
_entity_poly.entity_id
_entity_poly.type
_entity_poly.pdbx_seq_one_letter_code
_entity_poly.pdbx_strand_id
1 'polypeptide(L)'
;MKNIKPFGPSIGKTKISKRFLNKLNEEFDKKSDLKKTDYSSKLASQIKNEIKISNNFIKKYLLNELRKNIKNFLANEKIKNIKEIRILNLWVVRQFKGEYNPIHYHEGDLS
;
A
#
# COMPACT_ATOMS: atom_id res chain seq x y z
N MET A 1 -3.51 6.58 -15.43
CA MET A 1 -2.35 6.72 -14.50
C MET A 1 -1.30 7.63 -15.10
N LYS A 2 -0.69 8.43 -14.26
CA LYS A 2 0.39 9.32 -14.67
C LYS A 2 1.67 8.94 -13.91
N ASN A 3 2.76 8.72 -14.66
CA ASN A 3 4.07 8.51 -14.08
C ASN A 3 4.84 9.83 -14.13
N ILE A 4 5.48 10.18 -13.03
CA ILE A 4 6.33 11.37 -12.91
C ILE A 4 7.70 10.99 -12.39
N LYS A 5 8.69 11.79 -12.72
CA LYS A 5 10.08 11.50 -12.39
C LYS A 5 10.75 12.74 -11.81
N PRO A 6 10.39 13.14 -10.58
CA PRO A 6 10.87 14.40 -10.03
C PRO A 6 12.38 14.41 -9.70
N PHE A 7 12.94 13.28 -9.24
CA PHE A 7 14.33 13.22 -8.78
C PHE A 7 15.08 11.96 -9.17
N GLY A 8 14.68 11.20 -10.12
CA GLY A 8 15.31 9.95 -10.49
C GLY A 8 14.32 8.81 -10.52
N PRO A 9 13.94 8.15 -9.41
CA PRO A 9 12.92 7.10 -9.47
C PRO A 9 11.58 7.65 -9.95
N SER A 10 10.89 6.87 -10.77
CA SER A 10 9.55 7.22 -11.25
C SER A 10 8.52 7.04 -10.17
N ILE A 11 7.52 7.91 -10.15
CA ILE A 11 6.38 7.84 -9.24
C ILE A 11 5.12 7.68 -10.08
N GLY A 12 4.35 6.63 -9.81
CA GLY A 12 3.04 6.47 -10.40
C GLY A 12 1.98 7.12 -9.53
N LYS A 13 1.09 7.88 -10.16
CA LYS A 13 0.01 8.58 -9.48
C LYS A 13 -1.31 8.27 -10.16
N THR A 14 -2.30 7.82 -9.39
CA THR A 14 -3.62 7.48 -9.92
C THR A 14 -4.69 7.69 -8.86
N LYS A 15 -5.95 7.76 -9.29
CA LYS A 15 -7.09 7.77 -8.40
C LYS A 15 -7.54 6.34 -8.13
N ILE A 16 -7.97 6.08 -6.91
CA ILE A 16 -8.57 4.78 -6.56
C ILE A 16 -10.10 4.91 -6.58
N SER A 17 -10.78 3.77 -6.77
CA SER A 17 -12.23 3.73 -6.74
C SER A 17 -12.77 3.99 -5.33
N LYS A 18 -14.01 4.50 -5.25
CA LYS A 18 -14.69 4.65 -3.96
C LYS A 18 -14.89 3.31 -3.27
N ARG A 19 -15.17 2.26 -4.04
CA ARG A 19 -15.32 0.91 -3.49
C ARG A 19 -14.04 0.45 -2.80
N PHE A 20 -12.90 0.65 -3.44
CA PHE A 20 -11.60 0.31 -2.87
C PHE A 20 -11.35 1.07 -1.57
N LEU A 21 -11.53 2.38 -1.60
CA LEU A 21 -11.33 3.25 -0.44
C LEU A 21 -12.27 2.87 0.72
N ASN A 22 -13.55 2.65 0.43
CA ASN A 22 -14.53 2.27 1.44
C ASN A 22 -14.20 0.93 2.08
N LYS A 23 -13.77 -0.05 1.27
CA LYS A 23 -13.36 -1.36 1.81
C LYS A 23 -12.14 -1.25 2.71
N LEU A 24 -11.16 -0.45 2.34
CA LEU A 24 -9.99 -0.21 3.19
C LEU A 24 -10.38 0.45 4.52
N ASN A 25 -11.23 1.46 4.47
CA ASN A 25 -11.66 2.17 5.68
C ASN A 25 -12.47 1.27 6.61
N GLU A 26 -13.39 0.46 6.07
CA GLU A 26 -14.15 -0.52 6.86
C GLU A 26 -13.23 -1.51 7.56
N GLU A 27 -12.28 -2.07 6.84
CA GLU A 27 -11.34 -3.05 7.39
C GLU A 27 -10.42 -2.44 8.42
N PHE A 28 -9.95 -1.21 8.18
CA PHE A 28 -9.12 -0.51 9.16
C PHE A 28 -9.89 -0.24 10.45
N ASP A 29 -11.11 0.29 10.35
CA ASP A 29 -11.92 0.62 11.52
C ASP A 29 -12.24 -0.62 12.35
N LYS A 30 -12.56 -1.72 11.68
CA LYS A 30 -12.82 -3.01 12.32
C LYS A 30 -11.61 -3.54 13.08
N LYS A 31 -10.42 -3.46 12.50
CA LYS A 31 -9.19 -4.02 13.08
C LYS A 31 -8.53 -3.11 14.10
N SER A 32 -8.69 -1.80 13.99
CA SER A 32 -8.12 -0.87 14.97
C SER A 32 -8.69 -1.10 16.36
N ASP A 33 -9.96 -1.50 16.46
CA ASP A 33 -10.61 -1.83 17.73
C ASP A 33 -10.06 -3.11 18.35
N LEU A 34 -9.57 -4.03 17.52
CA LEU A 34 -9.10 -5.34 17.97
C LEU A 34 -7.62 -5.37 18.34
N LYS A 35 -6.81 -4.43 17.86
CA LYS A 35 -5.36 -4.34 18.09
C LYS A 35 -4.57 -5.62 17.81
N LYS A 36 -5.17 -6.60 17.13
CA LYS A 36 -4.58 -7.93 16.89
C LYS A 36 -3.52 -7.95 15.80
N THR A 37 -3.52 -6.97 14.91
CA THR A 37 -2.63 -6.90 13.76
C THR A 37 -1.89 -5.57 13.69
N ASP A 38 -1.62 -4.98 14.84
CA ASP A 38 -0.84 -3.75 14.93
C ASP A 38 0.61 -4.03 14.51
N TYR A 39 1.07 -3.28 13.52
CA TYR A 39 2.40 -3.40 12.95
C TYR A 39 3.36 -2.30 13.38
N SER A 40 2.92 -1.36 14.18
CA SER A 40 3.72 -0.19 14.58
C SER A 40 5.04 -0.59 15.24
N SER A 41 5.06 -1.68 16.03
CA SER A 41 6.27 -2.17 16.67
C SER A 41 7.28 -2.78 15.70
N LYS A 42 6.85 -3.13 14.48
CA LYS A 42 7.70 -3.74 13.44
C LYS A 42 8.15 -2.76 12.37
N LEU A 43 7.66 -1.54 12.41
CA LEU A 43 7.98 -0.50 11.45
C LEU A 43 8.79 0.61 12.14
N ALA A 44 9.75 1.19 11.42
CA ALA A 44 10.53 2.32 11.91
C ALA A 44 9.67 3.60 11.88
N SER A 45 8.69 3.67 12.77
CA SER A 45 7.61 4.67 12.69
C SER A 45 7.30 5.27 14.06
N GLN A 46 6.87 6.53 14.03
CA GLN A 46 6.29 7.24 15.17
C GLN A 46 4.76 7.37 15.02
N ILE A 47 4.17 6.58 14.14
CA ILE A 47 2.74 6.56 13.88
C ILE A 47 2.10 5.51 14.77
N LYS A 48 1.02 5.88 15.46
CA LYS A 48 0.35 5.02 16.44
C LYS A 48 -0.68 4.07 15.84
N ASN A 49 -1.15 4.34 14.62
CA ASN A 49 -2.22 3.56 13.97
C ASN A 49 -1.71 2.91 12.70
N GLU A 50 -1.00 1.79 12.85
CA GLU A 50 -0.50 0.98 11.75
C GLU A 50 -1.03 -0.44 11.90
N ILE A 51 -1.79 -0.90 10.92
CA ILE A 51 -2.47 -2.19 10.98
C ILE A 51 -2.22 -2.98 9.71
N LYS A 52 -1.76 -4.21 9.86
CA LYS A 52 -1.60 -5.13 8.74
C LYS A 52 -2.96 -5.62 8.24
N ILE A 53 -3.13 -5.61 6.92
CA ILE A 53 -4.34 -6.13 6.27
C ILE A 53 -4.15 -7.61 5.95
N SER A 54 -5.17 -8.42 6.22
CA SER A 54 -5.11 -9.86 6.00
C SER A 54 -5.03 -10.20 4.50
N ASN A 55 -4.34 -11.31 4.19
CA ASN A 55 -4.22 -11.79 2.81
C ASN A 55 -5.58 -12.14 2.19
N ASN A 56 -6.51 -12.67 2.99
CA ASN A 56 -7.85 -12.99 2.50
C ASN A 56 -8.61 -11.74 2.06
N PHE A 57 -8.51 -10.67 2.84
CA PHE A 57 -9.14 -9.41 2.49
C PHE A 57 -8.52 -8.80 1.22
N ILE A 58 -7.20 -8.86 1.11
CA ILE A 58 -6.49 -8.36 -0.08
C ILE A 58 -6.97 -9.10 -1.32
N LYS A 59 -6.99 -10.43 -1.29
CA LYS A 59 -7.42 -11.24 -2.43
C LYS A 59 -8.87 -10.97 -2.83
N LYS A 60 -9.74 -10.83 -1.85
CA LYS A 60 -11.18 -10.69 -2.10
C LYS A 60 -11.57 -9.31 -2.64
N TYR A 61 -10.95 -8.25 -2.14
CA TYR A 61 -11.43 -6.88 -2.41
C TYR A 61 -10.42 -5.96 -3.08
N LEU A 62 -9.13 -6.16 -2.89
CA LEU A 62 -8.12 -5.18 -3.26
C LEU A 62 -7.22 -5.61 -4.42
N LEU A 63 -6.98 -6.91 -4.56
CA LEU A 63 -5.92 -7.42 -5.42
C LEU A 63 -6.06 -7.00 -6.88
N ASN A 64 -7.28 -7.05 -7.42
CA ASN A 64 -7.50 -6.73 -8.82
C ASN A 64 -7.16 -5.27 -9.14
N GLU A 65 -7.60 -4.34 -8.29
CA GLU A 65 -7.32 -2.92 -8.52
C GLU A 65 -5.85 -2.60 -8.33
N LEU A 66 -5.21 -3.18 -7.31
CA LEU A 66 -3.77 -3.01 -7.08
C LEU A 66 -2.96 -3.53 -8.26
N ARG A 67 -3.25 -4.73 -8.73
CA ARG A 67 -2.56 -5.30 -9.89
C ARG A 67 -2.75 -4.46 -11.15
N LYS A 68 -3.95 -3.97 -11.38
CA LYS A 68 -4.25 -3.10 -12.53
C LYS A 68 -3.39 -1.84 -12.48
N ASN A 69 -3.32 -1.18 -11.33
CA ASN A 69 -2.55 0.04 -11.18
C ASN A 69 -1.05 -0.21 -11.32
N ILE A 70 -0.55 -1.30 -10.75
CA ILE A 70 0.87 -1.67 -10.89
C ILE A 70 1.20 -1.99 -12.35
N LYS A 71 0.35 -2.73 -13.04
CA LYS A 71 0.54 -3.03 -14.47
C LYS A 71 0.57 -1.76 -15.32
N ASN A 72 -0.30 -0.81 -15.03
CA ASN A 72 -0.32 0.47 -15.74
C ASN A 72 0.97 1.27 -15.49
N PHE A 73 1.44 1.28 -14.26
CA PHE A 73 2.72 1.91 -13.92
C PHE A 73 3.87 1.28 -14.69
N LEU A 74 3.96 -0.04 -14.68
CA LEU A 74 5.03 -0.77 -15.37
C LEU A 74 4.97 -0.56 -16.88
N ALA A 75 3.78 -0.54 -17.47
CA ALA A 75 3.62 -0.27 -18.90
C ALA A 75 4.10 1.14 -19.28
N ASN A 76 3.77 2.14 -18.44
CA ASN A 76 4.23 3.51 -18.67
C ASN A 76 5.75 3.63 -18.54
N GLU A 77 6.38 2.80 -17.74
CA GLU A 77 7.84 2.71 -17.61
C GLU A 77 8.48 1.78 -18.64
N LYS A 78 7.69 1.26 -19.58
CA LYS A 78 8.15 0.35 -20.65
C LYS A 78 8.79 -0.93 -20.11
N ILE A 79 8.40 -1.35 -18.92
CA ILE A 79 8.82 -2.63 -18.34
C ILE A 79 7.92 -3.73 -18.90
N LYS A 80 8.51 -4.68 -19.61
CA LYS A 80 7.82 -5.77 -20.30
C LYS A 80 8.12 -7.11 -19.65
N ASN A 81 7.38 -8.14 -20.07
CA ASN A 81 7.61 -9.53 -19.64
C ASN A 81 7.34 -9.79 -18.16
N ILE A 82 6.39 -9.06 -17.60
CA ILE A 82 5.94 -9.30 -16.23
C ILE A 82 5.01 -10.51 -16.22
N LYS A 83 5.44 -11.58 -15.56
CA LYS A 83 4.66 -12.83 -15.46
C LYS A 83 3.67 -12.80 -14.31
N GLU A 84 4.05 -12.22 -13.19
CA GLU A 84 3.25 -12.26 -11.98
C GLU A 84 3.51 -11.02 -11.12
N ILE A 85 2.46 -10.55 -10.45
CA ILE A 85 2.54 -9.49 -9.45
C ILE A 85 1.95 -10.05 -8.16
N ARG A 86 2.75 -10.08 -7.09
CA ARG A 86 2.33 -10.57 -5.77
C ARG A 86 2.34 -9.43 -4.78
N ILE A 87 1.32 -9.37 -3.93
CA ILE A 87 1.31 -8.47 -2.78
C ILE A 87 1.84 -9.26 -1.60
N LEU A 88 3.03 -8.91 -1.15
CA LEU A 88 3.69 -9.60 -0.05
C LEU A 88 3.11 -9.15 1.30
N ASN A 89 2.96 -7.86 1.47
CA ASN A 89 2.41 -7.27 2.69
C ASN A 89 1.60 -6.04 2.32
N LEU A 90 0.57 -5.79 3.11
CA LEU A 90 -0.20 -4.55 3.04
C LEU A 90 -0.59 -4.14 4.45
N TRP A 91 -0.32 -2.89 4.78
CA TRP A 91 -0.76 -2.33 6.05
C TRP A 91 -1.32 -0.95 5.83
N VAL A 92 -2.18 -0.52 6.74
CA VAL A 92 -2.79 0.80 6.73
C VAL A 92 -2.17 1.63 7.83
N VAL A 93 -1.87 2.86 7.50
CA VAL A 93 -1.31 3.85 8.42
C VAL A 93 -2.28 5.02 8.49
N ARG A 94 -2.71 5.38 9.71
CA ARG A 94 -3.41 6.64 9.96
C ARG A 94 -2.46 7.57 10.68
N GLN A 95 -2.19 8.69 10.05
CA GLN A 95 -1.26 9.68 10.57
C GLN A 95 -2.01 10.95 10.93
N PHE A 96 -1.89 11.36 12.17
CA PHE A 96 -2.48 12.59 12.68
C PHE A 96 -1.40 13.66 12.83
N LYS A 97 -1.84 14.89 13.08
CA LYS A 97 -0.93 16.01 13.30
C LYS A 97 0.08 15.70 14.41
N GLY A 98 1.35 15.93 14.16
CA GLY A 98 2.43 15.65 15.10
C GLY A 98 3.04 14.26 15.00
N GLU A 99 2.39 13.35 14.29
CA GLU A 99 2.95 12.03 14.00
C GLU A 99 3.77 12.06 12.71
N TYR A 100 4.81 11.23 12.62
CA TYR A 100 5.65 11.15 11.43
C TYR A 100 6.23 9.75 11.27
N ASN A 101 6.64 9.44 10.06
CA ASN A 101 7.33 8.19 9.74
C ASN A 101 8.79 8.53 9.43
N PRO A 102 9.75 8.08 10.27
CA PRO A 102 11.17 8.38 10.03
C PRO A 102 11.66 7.82 8.69
N ILE A 103 12.76 8.34 8.20
CA ILE A 103 13.42 7.81 7.02
C ILE A 103 13.79 6.35 7.28
N HIS A 104 13.39 5.46 6.39
CA HIS A 104 13.65 4.03 6.50
C HIS A 104 13.75 3.41 5.10
N TYR A 105 14.08 2.13 5.05
CA TYR A 105 14.14 1.39 3.79
C TYR A 105 13.32 0.10 3.89
N HIS A 106 12.94 -0.42 2.74
CA HIS A 106 12.24 -1.69 2.62
C HIS A 106 13.09 -2.68 1.83
N GLU A 107 12.98 -3.96 2.17
CA GLU A 107 13.59 -5.03 1.41
C GLU A 107 12.58 -5.63 0.45
N GLY A 108 13.05 -6.05 -0.72
CA GLY A 108 12.21 -6.62 -1.76
C GLY A 108 12.77 -6.36 -3.14
N ASP A 109 12.15 -6.98 -4.16
CA ASP A 109 12.64 -6.90 -5.54
C ASP A 109 12.35 -5.54 -6.19
N LEU A 110 11.31 -4.84 -5.74
CA LEU A 110 10.91 -3.52 -6.24
C LEU A 110 10.48 -2.61 -5.08
N SER A 111 11.30 -2.46 -4.10
CA SER A 111 10.99 -1.61 -2.95
C SER A 111 11.61 -0.22 -3.00
#